data_9d43cf86b0f50a80dff7ff76c0d06b89
#
_entry.id   9d43cf86b0f50a80dff7ff76c0d06b89
#
_cell.length_a   1.000
_cell.length_b   1.000
_cell.length_c   1.000
_cell.angle_alpha   90.00
_cell.angle_beta   90.00
_cell.angle_gamma   90.00
#
_symmetry.space_group_name_H-M   'P 1'
#
loop_
_entity.id
_entity.type
_entity.pdbx_description
1 polymer ?
#
loop_
_entity_poly.entity_id
_entity_poly.type
_entity_poly.pdbx_seq_one_letter_code
_entity_poly.pdbx_strand_id
1 'polypeptide(L)'
;MKYPILLPNIFDHPFTYKSKLKLKVGDYVKVNFGKTSITGVIWDQFEKNNTKDFQIKSIEKKLDINSLNKQTINFLNWFSKYNLIPLGMTLKLHLLGGNAFEKENENEYQKYQLLGEKKQFYLSKEQEKALGEIISNNNSFKVHLLQGTTGSGKTIVYFNVIKKIIEKKKQCLILLPEIGLTGEFEKKFKDFFGFEAAIWHSKITPKTKKIIWSGLNNNDIKVVIGARSALFLPFQNLGLIIVDEEHDQSYKQDEGVIYNARDMSIARAKNENIPINLITAVPSIETYANIKNKKYSYSRLLNRYKDANLPKHHIIDMNKNKLLKKTLFSLKTLEKVKEHLEKGDQILFFINRRGFAPYVLCKKCLNVFSCPNCSINLVYHKNKKQLLCHYCGYSSDIQRKCKKDNFCDFIFSGPGVEKIAEELKLLFPNKNVIIFSSDTINKASGKNIVNKIISGEANILVGTQLISKGFHFP
;
A
#
# COMPACT_ATOMS: atom_id res chain seq x y z
N MET A 1 3.58 16.63 40.98
CA MET A 1 4.39 15.49 40.53
C MET A 1 5.07 15.86 39.21
N LYS A 2 6.23 15.26 38.88
CA LYS A 2 6.92 15.42 37.60
C LYS A 2 6.60 14.22 36.70
N TYR A 3 6.39 14.45 35.41
CA TYR A 3 6.02 13.44 34.44
C TYR A 3 6.89 13.52 33.18
N PRO A 4 7.39 12.42 32.66
CA PRO A 4 8.08 12.35 31.37
C PRO A 4 7.05 12.37 30.26
N ILE A 5 7.12 13.33 29.35
CA ILE A 5 6.18 13.48 28.23
C ILE A 5 6.95 13.38 26.91
N LEU A 6 6.63 12.36 26.12
CA LEU A 6 7.12 12.25 24.77
C LEU A 6 6.30 13.17 23.86
N LEU A 7 6.98 13.96 23.04
CA LEU A 7 6.39 14.94 22.12
C LEU A 7 6.60 14.48 20.67
N PRO A 8 5.66 14.79 19.74
CA PRO A 8 5.78 14.41 18.33
C PRO A 8 6.73 15.36 17.57
N ASN A 9 8.00 15.28 17.85
CA ASN A 9 9.05 16.14 17.32
C ASN A 9 10.30 15.32 16.91
N ILE A 10 11.42 16.00 16.66
CA ILE A 10 12.68 15.40 16.23
C ILE A 10 13.56 14.88 17.39
N PHE A 11 13.12 15.02 18.63
CA PHE A 11 13.93 14.61 19.78
C PHE A 11 13.72 13.12 20.10
N ASP A 12 14.76 12.50 20.63
CA ASP A 12 14.79 11.06 20.94
C ASP A 12 14.50 10.76 22.41
N HIS A 13 13.94 11.71 23.15
CA HIS A 13 13.69 11.59 24.58
C HIS A 13 12.42 12.33 25.01
N PRO A 14 11.76 11.89 26.09
CA PRO A 14 10.68 12.60 26.75
C PRO A 14 11.19 13.87 27.46
N PHE A 15 10.32 14.88 27.51
CA PHE A 15 10.55 16.12 28.28
C PHE A 15 9.87 16.07 29.62
N THR A 16 10.46 16.69 30.67
CA THR A 16 9.89 16.74 32.00
C THR A 16 8.89 17.89 32.14
N TYR A 17 7.65 17.57 32.56
CA TYR A 17 6.61 18.56 32.90
C TYR A 17 6.07 18.27 34.32
N LYS A 18 5.45 19.29 34.95
CA LYS A 18 4.81 19.14 36.25
C LYS A 18 3.28 19.15 36.14
N SER A 19 2.59 18.44 37.02
CA SER A 19 1.14 18.46 37.13
C SER A 19 0.69 18.14 38.56
N LYS A 20 -0.47 18.70 38.97
CA LYS A 20 -1.21 18.29 40.16
C LYS A 20 -2.09 17.08 39.90
N LEU A 21 -2.40 16.79 38.62
CA LEU A 21 -3.21 15.64 38.21
C LEU A 21 -2.45 14.33 38.41
N LYS A 22 -3.18 13.29 38.83
CA LYS A 22 -2.65 11.93 38.87
C LYS A 22 -2.73 11.34 37.45
N LEU A 23 -1.58 11.15 36.81
CA LEU A 23 -1.45 10.68 35.44
C LEU A 23 -0.73 9.32 35.41
N LYS A 24 -1.02 8.51 34.38
CA LYS A 24 -0.38 7.23 34.14
C LYS A 24 0.31 7.19 32.78
N VAL A 25 1.25 6.29 32.58
CA VAL A 25 1.92 6.03 31.31
C VAL A 25 0.87 5.73 30.24
N GLY A 26 1.02 6.38 29.07
CA GLY A 26 0.09 6.28 27.97
C GLY A 26 -0.98 7.38 27.95
N ASP A 27 -1.17 8.15 29.03
CA ASP A 27 -2.14 9.27 29.03
C ASP A 27 -1.71 10.34 28.01
N TYR A 28 -2.69 10.79 27.23
CA TYR A 28 -2.49 11.91 26.30
C TYR A 28 -2.73 13.22 27.03
N VAL A 29 -1.83 14.17 26.84
CA VAL A 29 -1.86 15.46 27.52
C VAL A 29 -1.58 16.62 26.55
N LYS A 30 -2.14 17.77 26.84
CA LYS A 30 -1.76 19.04 26.17
C LYS A 30 -0.68 19.75 26.97
N VAL A 31 0.36 20.18 26.29
CA VAL A 31 1.49 20.89 26.90
C VAL A 31 1.98 22.00 25.99
N ASN A 32 2.55 23.04 26.57
CA ASN A 32 3.22 24.12 25.85
C ASN A 32 4.67 23.74 25.54
N PHE A 33 4.98 23.60 24.22
CA PHE A 33 6.34 23.49 23.74
C PHE A 33 6.72 24.72 22.91
N GLY A 34 7.66 25.53 23.41
CA GLY A 34 7.89 26.87 22.88
C GLY A 34 6.67 27.76 23.07
N LYS A 35 6.15 28.26 21.97
CA LYS A 35 4.93 29.11 21.91
C LYS A 35 3.67 28.36 21.46
N THR A 36 3.78 27.07 21.18
CA THR A 36 2.69 26.23 20.64
C THR A 36 2.22 25.22 21.65
N SER A 37 0.88 25.03 21.75
CA SER A 37 0.29 23.92 22.49
C SER A 37 0.24 22.68 21.61
N ILE A 38 0.84 21.60 22.07
CA ILE A 38 0.92 20.32 21.34
C ILE A 38 0.46 19.17 22.22
N THR A 39 0.04 18.07 21.56
CA THR A 39 -0.28 16.83 22.26
C THR A 39 0.97 16.02 22.50
N GLY A 40 1.19 15.59 23.75
CA GLY A 40 2.20 14.61 24.12
C GLY A 40 1.58 13.40 24.78
N VAL A 41 2.38 12.39 25.05
CA VAL A 41 2.01 11.17 25.73
C VAL A 41 2.91 10.98 26.95
N ILE A 42 2.33 10.64 28.09
CA ILE A 42 3.11 10.28 29.30
C ILE A 42 3.90 9.01 28.95
N TRP A 43 5.23 9.10 29.06
CA TRP A 43 6.12 8.00 28.73
C TRP A 43 6.63 7.28 29.97
N ASP A 44 7.30 6.16 29.80
CA ASP A 44 7.75 5.29 30.88
C ASP A 44 9.18 5.60 31.41
N GLN A 45 9.90 6.50 30.72
CA GLN A 45 11.28 6.84 31.07
C GLN A 45 11.49 8.34 31.13
N PHE A 46 12.25 8.79 32.12
CA PHE A 46 12.78 10.16 32.18
C PHE A 46 14.06 10.28 31.35
N GLU A 47 14.35 11.51 30.91
CA GLU A 47 15.64 11.83 30.34
C GLU A 47 16.77 11.56 31.35
N LYS A 48 17.82 10.85 30.93
CA LYS A 48 18.87 10.37 31.85
C LYS A 48 19.79 11.46 32.41
N ASN A 49 19.82 12.69 31.88
CA ASN A 49 20.76 13.73 32.28
C ASN A 49 20.13 15.11 32.21
N ASN A 50 19.38 15.52 33.19
CA ASN A 50 18.98 16.92 33.36
C ASN A 50 19.73 17.55 34.56
N THR A 51 20.92 18.07 34.31
CA THR A 51 21.73 18.82 35.27
C THR A 51 21.52 20.33 35.20
N LYS A 52 20.59 20.84 34.37
CA LYS A 52 20.30 22.25 34.25
C LYS A 52 18.95 22.61 34.90
N ASP A 53 18.93 23.62 35.74
CA ASP A 53 17.73 24.19 36.31
C ASP A 53 16.87 24.93 35.25
N PHE A 54 16.21 24.18 34.40
CA PHE A 54 15.21 24.73 33.53
C PHE A 54 13.89 24.88 34.28
N GLN A 55 13.20 25.98 34.02
CA GLN A 55 11.85 26.19 34.56
C GLN A 55 10.90 25.13 33.99
N ILE A 56 10.56 24.14 34.82
CA ILE A 56 9.68 23.01 34.44
C ILE A 56 8.28 23.56 34.18
N LYS A 57 7.80 23.46 32.92
CA LYS A 57 6.45 23.86 32.52
C LYS A 57 5.38 22.94 33.07
N SER A 58 4.17 23.47 33.22
CA SER A 58 3.01 22.67 33.66
C SER A 58 2.28 22.02 32.47
N ILE A 59 1.68 20.87 32.73
CA ILE A 59 0.71 20.26 31.81
C ILE A 59 -0.56 21.13 31.80
N GLU A 60 -1.09 21.43 30.61
CA GLU A 60 -2.30 22.24 30.47
C GLU A 60 -3.55 21.44 30.84
N LYS A 61 -3.74 20.31 30.18
CA LYS A 61 -4.86 19.39 30.47
C LYS A 61 -4.53 17.95 30.08
N LYS A 62 -5.17 17.01 30.74
CA LYS A 62 -5.30 15.63 30.28
C LYS A 62 -6.42 15.57 29.23
N LEU A 63 -6.21 14.84 28.14
CA LEU A 63 -7.26 14.56 27.16
C LEU A 63 -8.17 13.44 27.70
N ASP A 64 -9.48 13.59 27.47
CA ASP A 64 -10.48 12.57 27.84
C ASP A 64 -10.60 11.51 26.74
N ILE A 65 -9.55 10.70 26.63
CA ILE A 65 -9.43 9.58 25.69
C ILE A 65 -8.71 8.43 26.36
N ASN A 66 -8.90 7.21 25.81
CA ASN A 66 -8.21 6.05 26.32
C ASN A 66 -6.70 6.19 26.18
N SER A 67 -5.97 5.82 27.22
CA SER A 67 -4.52 5.87 27.24
C SER A 67 -3.93 4.94 26.17
N LEU A 68 -2.79 5.30 25.62
CA LEU A 68 -2.01 4.45 24.74
C LEU A 68 -1.59 3.19 25.49
N ASN A 69 -1.88 2.01 24.95
CA ASN A 69 -1.59 0.76 25.60
C ASN A 69 -0.08 0.48 25.62
N LYS A 70 0.36 -0.34 26.58
CA LYS A 70 1.77 -0.69 26.80
C LYS A 70 2.39 -1.38 25.58
N GLN A 71 1.62 -2.21 24.88
CA GLN A 71 2.09 -2.95 23.70
C GLN A 71 2.43 -2.00 22.57
N THR A 72 1.60 -1.02 22.31
CA THR A 72 1.88 0.02 21.30
C THR A 72 3.09 0.88 21.71
N ILE A 73 3.24 1.25 22.99
CA ILE A 73 4.44 1.94 23.50
C ILE A 73 5.69 1.10 23.21
N ASN A 74 5.66 -0.20 23.53
CA ASN A 74 6.77 -1.11 23.26
C ASN A 74 7.10 -1.21 21.76
N PHE A 75 6.06 -1.26 20.91
CA PHE A 75 6.25 -1.25 19.46
C PHE A 75 6.91 0.06 18.97
N LEU A 76 6.44 1.23 19.42
CA LEU A 76 7.02 2.52 19.04
C LEU A 76 8.48 2.65 19.49
N ASN A 77 8.81 2.22 20.71
CA ASN A 77 10.18 2.17 21.22
C ASN A 77 11.06 1.24 20.37
N TRP A 78 10.55 0.05 20.06
CA TRP A 78 11.29 -0.90 19.20
C TRP A 78 11.46 -0.34 17.78
N PHE A 79 10.41 0.24 17.20
CA PHE A 79 10.42 0.81 15.84
C PHE A 79 11.43 1.95 15.70
N SER A 80 11.50 2.85 16.70
CA SER A 80 12.49 3.92 16.77
C SER A 80 13.91 3.37 16.70
N LYS A 81 14.22 2.41 17.59
CA LYS A 81 15.55 1.79 17.68
C LYS A 81 15.95 1.03 16.41
N TYR A 82 15.02 0.25 15.86
CA TYR A 82 15.26 -0.57 14.68
C TYR A 82 15.50 0.25 13.42
N ASN A 83 14.74 1.32 13.22
CA ASN A 83 14.86 2.18 12.04
C ASN A 83 15.83 3.37 12.25
N LEU A 84 16.47 3.48 13.42
CA LEU A 84 17.43 4.55 13.77
C LEU A 84 16.82 5.96 13.60
N ILE A 85 15.59 6.12 14.07
CA ILE A 85 14.88 7.39 14.01
C ILE A 85 14.52 7.89 15.41
N PRO A 86 14.46 9.21 15.64
CA PRO A 86 14.09 9.79 16.93
C PRO A 86 12.72 9.28 17.40
N LEU A 87 12.62 8.98 18.70
CA LEU A 87 11.40 8.44 19.29
C LEU A 87 10.19 9.39 19.12
N GLY A 88 10.40 10.71 19.23
CA GLY A 88 9.37 11.70 18.97
C GLY A 88 8.82 11.66 17.54
N MET A 89 9.62 11.27 16.54
CA MET A 89 9.14 11.08 15.18
C MET A 89 8.27 9.84 15.04
N THR A 90 8.52 8.78 15.82
CA THR A 90 7.62 7.61 15.84
C THR A 90 6.27 7.96 16.45
N LEU A 91 6.26 8.77 17.52
CA LEU A 91 5.03 9.29 18.08
C LEU A 91 4.27 10.18 17.08
N LYS A 92 4.97 10.95 16.24
CA LYS A 92 4.36 11.76 15.18
C LYS A 92 3.63 10.89 14.13
N LEU A 93 4.10 9.68 13.85
CA LEU A 93 3.40 8.72 12.98
C LEU A 93 2.10 8.22 13.61
N HIS A 94 2.08 8.09 14.93
CA HIS A 94 0.91 7.69 15.71
C HIS A 94 -0.13 8.80 15.85
N LEU A 95 0.31 10.05 16.02
CA LEU A 95 -0.53 11.22 16.18
C LEU A 95 -0.78 11.90 14.82
N LEU A 96 -2.02 12.27 14.54
CA LEU A 96 -2.38 12.94 13.29
C LEU A 96 -1.97 14.42 13.34
N GLY A 97 -0.90 14.76 12.63
CA GLY A 97 -0.39 16.14 12.64
C GLY A 97 0.04 16.63 14.02
N GLY A 98 0.44 15.72 14.92
CA GLY A 98 0.80 16.05 16.29
C GLY A 98 -0.39 16.15 17.26
N ASN A 99 -1.58 15.70 16.86
CA ASN A 99 -2.78 15.75 17.71
C ASN A 99 -3.39 14.36 17.90
N ALA A 100 -3.94 14.13 19.11
CA ALA A 100 -4.90 13.10 19.42
C ALA A 100 -6.31 13.69 19.46
N PHE A 101 -7.34 12.87 19.31
CA PHE A 101 -8.72 13.34 19.17
C PHE A 101 -9.64 12.66 20.19
N GLU A 102 -10.43 13.48 20.86
CA GLU A 102 -11.51 13.07 21.73
C GLU A 102 -12.63 12.38 20.92
N LYS A 103 -13.50 11.64 21.59
CA LYS A 103 -14.60 10.89 20.97
C LYS A 103 -15.50 11.82 20.13
N GLU A 104 -15.85 11.40 18.93
CA GLU A 104 -16.84 12.05 18.09
C GLU A 104 -18.25 11.55 18.44
N ASN A 105 -19.27 12.17 17.80
CA ASN A 105 -20.67 11.78 18.00
C ASN A 105 -20.88 10.30 17.62
N GLU A 106 -21.66 9.56 18.38
CA GLU A 106 -21.87 8.11 18.18
C GLU A 106 -22.43 7.79 16.79
N ASN A 107 -23.21 8.66 16.20
CA ASN A 107 -23.74 8.52 14.85
C ASN A 107 -22.65 8.40 13.77
N GLU A 108 -21.48 8.98 13.98
CA GLU A 108 -20.35 8.92 13.03
C GLU A 108 -19.74 7.50 12.93
N TYR A 109 -19.99 6.64 13.93
CA TYR A 109 -19.46 5.28 13.98
C TYR A 109 -20.46 4.21 13.51
N GLN A 110 -21.75 4.56 13.40
CA GLN A 110 -22.81 3.60 13.08
C GLN A 110 -22.55 2.79 11.81
N LYS A 111 -22.06 3.41 10.73
CA LYS A 111 -21.77 2.72 9.47
C LYS A 111 -20.68 1.63 9.59
N TYR A 112 -19.85 1.70 10.64
CA TYR A 112 -18.78 0.73 10.93
C TYR A 112 -19.24 -0.39 11.89
N GLN A 113 -20.48 -0.33 12.37
CA GLN A 113 -21.02 -1.24 13.40
C GLN A 113 -22.34 -1.88 12.97
N LEU A 114 -23.15 -1.17 12.19
CA LEU A 114 -24.49 -1.63 11.79
C LEU A 114 -24.38 -2.83 10.85
N LEU A 115 -25.00 -3.93 11.27
CA LEU A 115 -25.15 -5.13 10.49
C LEU A 115 -26.28 -4.93 9.47
N GLY A 116 -25.92 -4.68 8.20
CA GLY A 116 -26.84 -4.74 7.07
C GLY A 116 -27.00 -6.17 6.53
N GLU A 117 -27.59 -6.29 5.36
CA GLU A 117 -27.69 -7.56 4.65
C GLU A 117 -26.30 -8.13 4.34
N LYS A 118 -26.15 -9.43 4.58
CA LYS A 118 -24.94 -10.19 4.30
C LYS A 118 -25.17 -11.16 3.17
N LYS A 119 -24.24 -11.23 2.25
CA LYS A 119 -24.23 -12.32 1.27
C LYS A 119 -23.59 -13.57 1.87
N GLN A 120 -24.15 -14.71 1.52
CA GLN A 120 -23.60 -16.00 1.94
C GLN A 120 -22.47 -16.40 1.01
N PHE A 121 -21.32 -16.73 1.59
CA PHE A 121 -20.14 -17.21 0.89
C PHE A 121 -19.81 -18.61 1.39
N TYR A 122 -19.73 -19.57 0.49
CA TYR A 122 -19.37 -20.95 0.81
C TYR A 122 -17.88 -21.15 0.52
N LEU A 123 -17.21 -21.83 1.43
CA LEU A 123 -15.80 -22.19 1.27
C LEU A 123 -15.71 -23.53 0.54
N SER A 124 -14.69 -23.69 -0.27
CA SER A 124 -14.29 -25.00 -0.78
C SER A 124 -13.57 -25.81 0.31
N LYS A 125 -13.47 -27.12 0.15
CA LYS A 125 -12.74 -28.00 1.09
C LYS A 125 -11.30 -27.53 1.33
N GLU A 126 -10.63 -27.05 0.30
CA GLU A 126 -9.27 -26.52 0.39
C GLU A 126 -9.21 -25.23 1.21
N GLN A 127 -10.19 -24.34 1.01
CA GLN A 127 -10.32 -23.10 1.77
C GLN A 127 -10.68 -23.35 3.24
N GLU A 128 -11.57 -24.33 3.52
CA GLU A 128 -11.90 -24.75 4.89
C GLU A 128 -10.69 -25.31 5.62
N LYS A 129 -9.89 -26.14 4.94
CA LYS A 129 -8.64 -26.67 5.51
C LYS A 129 -7.68 -25.54 5.83
N ALA A 130 -7.43 -24.61 4.91
CA ALA A 130 -6.55 -23.46 5.12
C ALA A 130 -7.06 -22.58 6.28
N LEU A 131 -8.37 -22.35 6.37
CA LEU A 131 -8.99 -21.62 7.48
C LEU A 131 -8.75 -22.32 8.81
N GLY A 132 -8.91 -23.64 8.88
CA GLY A 132 -8.64 -24.45 10.08
C GLY A 132 -7.18 -24.34 10.53
N GLU A 133 -6.23 -24.42 9.60
CA GLU A 133 -4.79 -24.28 9.86
C GLU A 133 -4.42 -22.87 10.39
N ILE A 134 -5.05 -21.81 9.86
CA ILE A 134 -4.85 -20.44 10.32
C ILE A 134 -5.40 -20.27 11.74
N ILE A 135 -6.63 -20.74 12.00
CA ILE A 135 -7.31 -20.54 13.28
C ILE A 135 -6.65 -21.31 14.41
N SER A 136 -6.17 -22.52 14.18
CA SER A 136 -5.45 -23.31 15.20
C SER A 136 -4.21 -22.59 15.73
N ASN A 137 -3.72 -21.59 15.00
CA ASN A 137 -2.53 -20.81 15.31
C ASN A 137 -2.82 -19.40 15.86
N ASN A 138 -4.09 -19.04 16.12
CA ASN A 138 -4.51 -17.63 16.37
C ASN A 138 -4.53 -17.21 17.84
N ASN A 139 -3.94 -17.95 18.77
CA ASN A 139 -4.00 -17.61 20.21
C ASN A 139 -2.82 -16.76 20.72
N SER A 140 -1.74 -16.66 19.98
CA SER A 140 -0.54 -15.90 20.32
C SER A 140 0.17 -15.42 19.05
N PHE A 141 1.28 -14.73 19.21
CA PHE A 141 2.10 -14.32 18.05
C PHE A 141 2.52 -15.52 17.22
N LYS A 142 2.09 -15.52 15.98
CA LYS A 142 2.53 -16.45 14.94
C LYS A 142 2.38 -15.79 13.58
N VAL A 143 3.32 -16.03 12.70
CA VAL A 143 3.25 -15.60 11.30
C VAL A 143 2.75 -16.77 10.47
N HIS A 144 1.65 -16.58 9.76
CA HIS A 144 1.10 -17.58 8.83
C HIS A 144 1.02 -17.02 7.43
N LEU A 145 1.58 -17.74 6.44
CA LEU A 145 1.41 -17.41 5.03
C LEU A 145 0.23 -18.19 4.44
N LEU A 146 -0.71 -17.48 3.84
CA LEU A 146 -1.71 -18.05 2.94
C LEU A 146 -1.31 -17.74 1.50
N GLN A 147 -0.75 -18.72 0.82
CA GLN A 147 -0.44 -18.64 -0.60
C GLN A 147 -1.61 -19.19 -1.44
N GLY A 148 -1.97 -18.51 -2.52
CA GLY A 148 -2.97 -19.03 -3.44
C GLY A 148 -2.92 -18.31 -4.78
N THR A 149 -3.20 -19.00 -5.86
CA THR A 149 -3.28 -18.41 -7.20
C THR A 149 -4.30 -17.27 -7.23
N THR A 150 -4.16 -16.36 -8.20
CA THR A 150 -5.18 -15.32 -8.43
C THR A 150 -6.53 -16.00 -8.72
N GLY A 151 -7.60 -15.57 -8.02
CA GLY A 151 -8.90 -16.21 -8.13
C GLY A 151 -9.12 -17.44 -7.25
N SER A 152 -8.17 -17.84 -6.39
CA SER A 152 -8.35 -18.97 -5.45
C SER A 152 -9.23 -18.62 -4.23
N GLY A 153 -9.69 -17.39 -4.11
CA GLY A 153 -10.56 -16.96 -3.00
C GLY A 153 -9.84 -16.68 -1.68
N LYS A 154 -8.54 -16.39 -1.68
CA LYS A 154 -7.75 -15.99 -0.48
C LYS A 154 -8.49 -14.99 0.40
N THR A 155 -9.11 -13.97 -0.22
CA THR A 155 -9.86 -12.92 0.48
C THR A 155 -10.98 -13.48 1.36
N ILE A 156 -11.75 -14.44 0.86
CA ILE A 156 -12.86 -15.04 1.63
C ILE A 156 -12.33 -15.86 2.79
N VAL A 157 -11.19 -16.54 2.64
CA VAL A 157 -10.54 -17.28 3.73
C VAL A 157 -10.18 -16.32 4.87
N TYR A 158 -9.42 -15.25 4.59
CA TYR A 158 -9.05 -14.35 5.67
C TYR A 158 -10.21 -13.49 6.20
N PHE A 159 -11.26 -13.24 5.41
CA PHE A 159 -12.49 -12.63 5.95
C PHE A 159 -13.14 -13.51 7.02
N ASN A 160 -13.15 -14.83 6.84
CA ASN A 160 -13.62 -15.76 7.88
C ASN A 160 -12.71 -15.75 9.12
N VAL A 161 -11.40 -15.56 8.98
CA VAL A 161 -10.49 -15.36 10.12
C VAL A 161 -10.86 -14.08 10.87
N ILE A 162 -11.02 -12.96 10.15
CA ILE A 162 -11.41 -11.66 10.71
C ILE A 162 -12.74 -11.77 11.46
N LYS A 163 -13.75 -12.45 10.87
CA LYS A 163 -15.05 -12.68 11.52
C LYS A 163 -14.89 -13.27 12.92
N LYS A 164 -14.06 -14.31 13.07
CA LYS A 164 -13.80 -14.95 14.39
C LYS A 164 -13.08 -14.02 15.38
N ILE A 165 -12.26 -13.08 14.89
CA ILE A 165 -11.59 -12.10 15.75
C ILE A 165 -12.58 -11.02 16.22
N ILE A 166 -13.47 -10.57 15.33
CA ILE A 166 -14.53 -9.60 15.68
C ILE A 166 -15.52 -10.20 16.69
N GLU A 167 -15.88 -11.49 16.56
CA GLU A 167 -16.72 -12.22 17.52
C GLU A 167 -16.11 -12.21 18.93
N LYS A 168 -14.78 -12.20 19.03
CA LYS A 168 -14.04 -12.01 20.31
C LYS A 168 -13.94 -10.53 20.73
N LYS A 169 -14.67 -9.61 20.09
CA LYS A 169 -14.67 -8.15 20.33
C LYS A 169 -13.29 -7.49 20.13
N LYS A 170 -12.40 -8.11 19.36
CA LYS A 170 -11.07 -7.57 19.05
C LYS A 170 -11.10 -6.81 17.72
N GLN A 171 -10.09 -5.97 17.54
CA GLN A 171 -9.89 -5.15 16.32
C GLN A 171 -8.97 -5.86 15.33
N CYS A 172 -9.16 -5.58 14.04
CA CYS A 172 -8.37 -6.12 12.96
C CYS A 172 -7.79 -5.00 12.08
N LEU A 173 -6.54 -5.16 11.68
CA LEU A 173 -5.88 -4.33 10.68
C LEU A 173 -5.66 -5.15 9.42
N ILE A 174 -6.15 -4.65 8.28
CA ILE A 174 -5.85 -5.18 6.95
C ILE A 174 -4.98 -4.16 6.23
N LEU A 175 -3.75 -4.52 5.92
CA LEU A 175 -2.88 -3.72 5.06
C LEU A 175 -3.03 -4.19 3.62
N LEU A 176 -3.31 -3.22 2.74
CA LEU A 176 -3.33 -3.40 1.30
C LEU A 176 -2.30 -2.46 0.65
N PRO A 177 -1.72 -2.83 -0.50
CA PRO A 177 -1.05 -1.87 -1.36
C PRO A 177 -1.99 -0.68 -1.66
N GLU A 178 -1.46 0.55 -1.78
CA GLU A 178 -2.31 1.75 -2.00
C GLU A 178 -3.29 1.60 -3.17
N ILE A 179 -2.89 0.85 -4.20
CA ILE A 179 -3.69 0.56 -5.39
C ILE A 179 -4.76 -0.50 -5.10
N GLY A 180 -4.57 -1.34 -4.09
CA GLY A 180 -5.53 -2.36 -3.65
C GLY A 180 -6.74 -1.81 -2.89
N LEU A 181 -6.71 -0.53 -2.48
CA LEU A 181 -7.82 0.18 -1.83
C LEU A 181 -8.84 0.62 -2.90
N THR A 182 -9.55 -0.34 -3.48
CA THR A 182 -10.55 -0.09 -4.53
C THR A 182 -11.97 -0.18 -3.96
N GLY A 183 -12.90 0.56 -4.58
CA GLY A 183 -14.32 0.48 -4.21
C GLY A 183 -14.90 -0.92 -4.37
N GLU A 184 -14.31 -1.77 -5.20
CA GLU A 184 -14.68 -3.18 -5.35
C GLU A 184 -14.33 -4.00 -4.10
N PHE A 185 -13.13 -3.79 -3.54
CA PHE A 185 -12.74 -4.45 -2.29
C PHE A 185 -13.63 -4.01 -1.12
N GLU A 186 -13.94 -2.72 -1.04
CA GLU A 186 -14.85 -2.15 -0.03
C GLU A 186 -16.26 -2.78 -0.17
N LYS A 187 -16.78 -2.88 -1.39
CA LYS A 187 -18.06 -3.54 -1.67
C LYS A 187 -18.04 -5.01 -1.23
N LYS A 188 -17.01 -5.75 -1.59
CA LYS A 188 -16.85 -7.17 -1.22
C LYS A 188 -16.78 -7.34 0.31
N PHE A 189 -16.10 -6.42 1.00
CA PHE A 189 -16.07 -6.40 2.46
C PHE A 189 -17.47 -6.15 3.04
N LYS A 190 -18.19 -5.13 2.55
CA LYS A 190 -19.54 -4.80 3.00
C LYS A 190 -20.53 -5.94 2.72
N ASP A 191 -20.46 -6.55 1.54
CA ASP A 191 -21.29 -7.73 1.18
C ASP A 191 -21.05 -8.92 2.14
N PHE A 192 -19.80 -9.12 2.61
CA PHE A 192 -19.47 -10.22 3.51
C PHE A 192 -19.84 -9.94 4.98
N PHE A 193 -19.52 -8.74 5.48
CA PHE A 193 -19.67 -8.42 6.90
C PHE A 193 -21.00 -7.74 7.25
N GLY A 194 -21.65 -7.07 6.29
CA GLY A 194 -22.86 -6.28 6.47
C GLY A 194 -22.60 -4.89 7.08
N PHE A 195 -21.34 -4.47 7.22
CA PHE A 195 -20.96 -3.12 7.67
C PHE A 195 -19.75 -2.62 6.88
N GLU A 196 -19.45 -1.33 6.97
CA GLU A 196 -18.31 -0.72 6.28
C GLU A 196 -17.02 -0.87 7.08
N ALA A 197 -15.91 -1.19 6.41
CA ALA A 197 -14.60 -1.07 7.02
C ALA A 197 -14.17 0.40 7.06
N ALA A 198 -13.38 0.78 8.06
CA ALA A 198 -12.75 2.09 8.07
C ALA A 198 -11.56 2.11 7.10
N ILE A 199 -11.62 2.97 6.08
CA ILE A 199 -10.58 3.06 5.05
C ILE A 199 -9.56 4.12 5.43
N TRP A 200 -8.27 3.73 5.47
CA TRP A 200 -7.17 4.60 5.89
C TRP A 200 -6.09 4.75 4.82
N HIS A 201 -5.96 5.95 4.26
CA HIS A 201 -4.90 6.34 3.33
C HIS A 201 -4.62 7.85 3.36
N SER A 202 -3.58 8.29 2.68
CA SER A 202 -3.16 9.70 2.66
C SER A 202 -4.24 10.69 2.18
N LYS A 203 -5.12 10.25 1.28
CA LYS A 203 -6.11 11.10 0.56
C LYS A 203 -7.46 11.24 1.27
N ILE A 204 -7.72 10.58 2.40
CA ILE A 204 -8.97 10.77 3.15
C ILE A 204 -8.98 12.13 3.84
N THR A 205 -10.18 12.69 4.05
CA THR A 205 -10.34 14.02 4.65
C THR A 205 -9.85 14.05 6.09
N PRO A 206 -9.42 15.22 6.60
CA PRO A 206 -9.04 15.37 8.01
C PRO A 206 -10.16 14.97 8.97
N LYS A 207 -11.44 15.27 8.65
CA LYS A 207 -12.59 14.83 9.45
C LYS A 207 -12.66 13.30 9.53
N THR A 208 -12.55 12.60 8.40
CA THR A 208 -12.56 11.13 8.37
C THR A 208 -11.40 10.53 9.15
N LYS A 209 -10.19 11.11 9.05
CA LYS A 209 -9.03 10.69 9.85
C LYS A 209 -9.31 10.78 11.36
N LYS A 210 -9.92 11.88 11.79
CA LYS A 210 -10.27 12.11 13.19
C LYS A 210 -11.27 11.07 13.69
N ILE A 211 -12.35 10.80 12.92
CA ILE A 211 -13.37 9.81 13.25
C ILE A 211 -12.73 8.41 13.37
N ILE A 212 -11.90 8.00 12.40
CA ILE A 212 -11.27 6.68 12.44
C ILE A 212 -10.30 6.58 13.62
N TRP A 213 -9.47 7.59 13.84
CA TRP A 213 -8.51 7.59 14.94
C TRP A 213 -9.21 7.47 16.30
N SER A 214 -10.22 8.31 16.56
CA SER A 214 -10.96 8.27 17.83
C SER A 214 -11.79 7.01 17.99
N GLY A 215 -12.43 6.51 16.92
CA GLY A 215 -13.20 5.26 16.96
C GLY A 215 -12.34 4.03 17.22
N LEU A 216 -11.08 4.02 16.78
CA LEU A 216 -10.13 2.96 17.13
C LEU A 216 -9.67 3.07 18.58
N ASN A 217 -9.37 4.27 19.04
CA ASN A 217 -8.98 4.51 20.43
C ASN A 217 -10.09 4.14 21.41
N ASN A 218 -11.35 4.32 21.04
CA ASN A 218 -12.52 3.95 21.88
C ASN A 218 -13.01 2.51 21.64
N ASN A 219 -12.39 1.76 20.72
CA ASN A 219 -12.82 0.41 20.31
C ASN A 219 -14.21 0.37 19.65
N ASP A 220 -14.69 1.49 19.09
CA ASP A 220 -15.95 1.58 18.34
C ASP A 220 -15.79 1.01 16.90
N ILE A 221 -14.61 1.16 16.30
CA ILE A 221 -14.27 0.62 14.99
C ILE A 221 -13.51 -0.69 15.16
N LYS A 222 -14.01 -1.77 14.52
CA LYS A 222 -13.43 -3.11 14.62
C LYS A 222 -12.48 -3.46 13.49
N VAL A 223 -12.68 -2.93 12.28
CA VAL A 223 -11.83 -3.26 11.14
C VAL A 223 -11.36 -2.00 10.42
N VAL A 224 -10.06 -1.92 10.24
CA VAL A 224 -9.43 -0.91 9.39
C VAL A 224 -8.79 -1.60 8.20
N ILE A 225 -9.03 -1.06 7.03
CA ILE A 225 -8.33 -1.39 5.80
C ILE A 225 -7.48 -0.19 5.44
N GLY A 226 -6.19 -0.37 5.31
CA GLY A 226 -5.34 0.79 5.08
C GLY A 226 -4.03 0.51 4.35
N ALA A 227 -3.40 1.62 3.95
CA ALA A 227 -2.03 1.62 3.47
C ALA A 227 -1.04 1.61 4.65
N ARG A 228 0.25 1.67 4.36
CA ARG A 228 1.39 1.61 5.30
C ARG A 228 1.17 2.35 6.63
N SER A 229 0.67 3.58 6.58
CA SER A 229 0.48 4.43 7.76
C SER A 229 -0.60 3.94 8.74
N ALA A 230 -1.51 3.06 8.30
CA ALA A 230 -2.51 2.45 9.18
C ALA A 230 -1.86 1.60 10.29
N LEU A 231 -0.61 1.18 10.06
CA LEU A 231 0.17 0.43 11.06
C LEU A 231 0.37 1.20 12.37
N PHE A 232 0.30 2.51 12.39
CA PHE A 232 0.54 3.33 13.59
C PHE A 232 -0.72 3.79 14.30
N LEU A 233 -1.90 3.39 13.85
CA LEU A 233 -3.19 3.79 14.45
C LEU A 233 -3.36 3.27 15.90
N PRO A 234 -4.17 3.97 16.71
CA PRO A 234 -4.35 3.73 18.15
C PRO A 234 -5.33 2.59 18.45
N PHE A 235 -5.02 1.39 17.99
CA PHE A 235 -5.84 0.22 18.34
C PHE A 235 -5.79 -0.05 19.84
N GLN A 236 -6.94 -0.12 20.49
CA GLN A 236 -7.03 -0.45 21.91
C GLN A 236 -7.01 -1.96 22.17
N ASN A 237 -7.56 -2.73 21.25
CA ASN A 237 -7.69 -4.18 21.39
C ASN A 237 -7.40 -4.89 20.06
N LEU A 238 -6.21 -4.63 19.49
CA LEU A 238 -5.79 -5.28 18.25
C LEU A 238 -5.69 -6.81 18.47
N GLY A 239 -6.28 -7.58 17.57
CA GLY A 239 -6.32 -9.04 17.66
C GLY A 239 -5.77 -9.77 16.44
N LEU A 240 -5.62 -9.07 15.32
CA LEU A 240 -5.13 -9.66 14.08
C LEU A 240 -4.57 -8.58 13.14
N ILE A 241 -3.48 -8.91 12.48
CA ILE A 241 -2.98 -8.14 11.33
C ILE A 241 -3.02 -9.03 10.09
N ILE A 242 -3.57 -8.52 9.00
CA ILE A 242 -3.50 -9.11 7.66
C ILE A 242 -2.63 -8.21 6.79
N VAL A 243 -1.69 -8.80 6.05
CA VAL A 243 -0.91 -8.11 5.02
C VAL A 243 -1.21 -8.80 3.69
N ASP A 244 -2.08 -8.21 2.89
CA ASP A 244 -2.44 -8.77 1.58
C ASP A 244 -1.44 -8.31 0.51
N GLU A 245 -1.17 -9.17 -0.48
CA GLU A 245 -0.11 -9.01 -1.48
C GLU A 245 1.24 -8.66 -0.83
N GLU A 246 1.67 -9.47 0.15
CA GLU A 246 2.83 -9.20 1.02
C GLU A 246 4.14 -8.94 0.26
N HIS A 247 4.22 -9.42 -0.98
CA HIS A 247 5.37 -9.25 -1.87
C HIS A 247 5.43 -7.86 -2.53
N ASP A 248 4.38 -7.03 -2.39
CA ASP A 248 4.30 -5.76 -3.11
C ASP A 248 5.33 -4.76 -2.56
N GLN A 249 6.12 -4.20 -3.48
CA GLN A 249 7.16 -3.23 -3.14
C GLN A 249 6.62 -1.92 -2.55
N SER A 250 5.33 -1.61 -2.76
CA SER A 250 4.70 -0.41 -2.20
C SER A 250 4.62 -0.43 -0.67
N TYR A 251 4.86 -1.57 -0.01
CA TYR A 251 5.01 -1.62 1.44
C TYR A 251 6.29 -0.95 1.94
N LYS A 252 7.28 -0.75 1.11
CA LYS A 252 8.46 0.05 1.43
C LYS A 252 8.14 1.54 1.28
N GLN A 253 8.38 2.30 2.33
CA GLN A 253 8.31 3.76 2.31
C GLN A 253 9.72 4.30 2.13
N ASP A 254 9.92 5.12 1.07
CA ASP A 254 11.22 5.68 0.69
C ASP A 254 11.33 7.18 1.01
N GLU A 255 10.25 7.81 1.47
CA GLU A 255 10.21 9.24 1.82
C GLU A 255 9.92 9.44 3.31
N GLY A 256 10.55 10.44 3.92
CA GLY A 256 10.40 10.75 5.34
C GLY A 256 10.99 9.67 6.24
N VAL A 257 10.17 9.04 7.04
CA VAL A 257 10.58 7.87 7.84
C VAL A 257 10.62 6.63 6.95
N ILE A 258 11.82 6.09 6.72
CA ILE A 258 12.03 4.94 5.85
C ILE A 258 11.76 3.64 6.62
N TYR A 259 10.82 2.82 6.13
CA TYR A 259 10.51 1.50 6.70
C TYR A 259 9.76 0.60 5.70
N ASN A 260 9.76 -0.70 5.97
CA ASN A 260 8.92 -1.66 5.25
C ASN A 260 7.72 -2.03 6.12
N ALA A 261 6.50 -1.66 5.69
CA ALA A 261 5.28 -1.87 6.49
C ALA A 261 4.94 -3.35 6.72
N ARG A 262 5.26 -4.26 5.78
CA ARG A 262 5.12 -5.71 5.98
C ARG A 262 5.97 -6.18 7.19
N ASP A 263 7.24 -5.81 7.19
CA ASP A 263 8.17 -6.27 8.23
C ASP A 263 7.85 -5.63 9.59
N MET A 264 7.47 -4.34 9.57
CA MET A 264 7.04 -3.65 10.78
C MET A 264 5.70 -4.17 11.31
N SER A 265 4.84 -4.72 10.45
CA SER A 265 3.60 -5.38 10.87
C SER A 265 3.89 -6.67 11.66
N ILE A 266 4.88 -7.44 11.24
CA ILE A 266 5.34 -8.63 11.95
C ILE A 266 5.89 -8.25 13.33
N ALA A 267 6.69 -7.17 13.40
CA ALA A 267 7.20 -6.66 14.66
C ALA A 267 6.08 -6.13 15.56
N ARG A 268 5.09 -5.41 15.01
CA ARG A 268 3.93 -4.97 15.78
C ARG A 268 3.14 -6.15 16.33
N ALA A 269 2.84 -7.15 15.49
CA ALA A 269 2.13 -8.36 15.90
C ALA A 269 2.86 -9.10 17.03
N LYS A 270 4.19 -9.14 17.00
CA LYS A 270 5.02 -9.70 18.06
C LYS A 270 4.89 -8.92 19.38
N ASN A 271 4.94 -7.57 19.32
CA ASN A 271 4.80 -6.73 20.51
C ASN A 271 3.38 -6.79 21.11
N GLU A 272 2.35 -6.93 20.27
CA GLU A 272 0.95 -7.09 20.69
C GLU A 272 0.64 -8.55 21.10
N ASN A 273 1.55 -9.50 20.88
CA ASN A 273 1.36 -10.95 21.05
C ASN A 273 0.12 -11.48 20.33
N ILE A 274 -0.06 -11.10 19.07
CA ILE A 274 -1.20 -11.46 18.23
C ILE A 274 -0.75 -12.16 16.94
N PRO A 275 -1.62 -12.94 16.30
CA PRO A 275 -1.34 -13.54 15.01
C PRO A 275 -1.24 -12.48 13.89
N ILE A 276 -0.46 -12.81 12.87
CA ILE A 276 -0.37 -12.08 11.63
C ILE A 276 -0.43 -13.04 10.45
N ASN A 277 -1.26 -12.71 9.46
CA ASN A 277 -1.38 -13.50 8.24
C ASN A 277 -0.84 -12.68 7.05
N LEU A 278 0.13 -13.26 6.38
CA LEU A 278 0.66 -12.77 5.11
C LEU A 278 -0.09 -13.47 3.98
N ILE A 279 -0.59 -12.70 3.02
CA ILE A 279 -1.41 -13.23 1.93
C ILE A 279 -0.74 -12.89 0.61
N THR A 280 -0.60 -13.87 -0.29
CA THR A 280 0.02 -13.60 -1.59
C THR A 280 -0.27 -14.70 -2.61
N ALA A 281 -0.13 -14.38 -3.88
CA ALA A 281 -0.03 -15.38 -4.95
C ALA A 281 1.40 -15.91 -5.08
N VAL A 282 2.40 -15.04 -4.94
CA VAL A 282 3.83 -15.37 -5.07
C VAL A 282 4.57 -14.80 -3.85
N PRO A 283 5.04 -15.63 -2.92
CA PRO A 283 5.75 -15.15 -1.73
C PRO A 283 7.03 -14.38 -2.09
N SER A 284 7.35 -13.37 -1.30
CA SER A 284 8.68 -12.75 -1.35
C SER A 284 9.76 -13.78 -0.97
N ILE A 285 11.00 -13.53 -1.41
CA ILE A 285 12.12 -14.45 -1.14
C ILE A 285 12.34 -14.60 0.36
N GLU A 286 12.21 -13.52 1.12
CA GLU A 286 12.35 -13.52 2.59
C GLU A 286 11.27 -14.35 3.26
N THR A 287 10.01 -14.21 2.82
CA THR A 287 8.89 -15.00 3.34
C THR A 287 9.08 -16.48 3.00
N TYR A 288 9.48 -16.79 1.77
CA TYR A 288 9.78 -18.16 1.35
C TYR A 288 10.91 -18.79 2.18
N ALA A 289 11.99 -18.06 2.42
CA ALA A 289 13.10 -18.51 3.27
C ALA A 289 12.63 -18.79 4.71
N ASN A 290 11.78 -17.94 5.28
CA ASN A 290 11.23 -18.14 6.63
C ASN A 290 10.31 -19.37 6.71
N ILE A 291 9.56 -19.68 5.66
CA ILE A 291 8.76 -20.91 5.59
C ILE A 291 9.69 -22.14 5.53
N LYS A 292 10.68 -22.13 4.62
CA LYS A 292 11.67 -23.21 4.50
C LYS A 292 12.38 -23.50 5.82
N ASN A 293 12.69 -22.46 6.58
CA ASN A 293 13.30 -22.53 7.90
C ASN A 293 12.30 -22.83 9.05
N LYS A 294 11.05 -23.16 8.74
CA LYS A 294 9.97 -23.44 9.71
C LYS A 294 9.69 -22.35 10.73
N LYS A 295 10.07 -21.10 10.42
CA LYS A 295 9.77 -19.92 11.25
C LYS A 295 8.32 -19.45 11.05
N TYR A 296 7.77 -19.62 9.83
CA TYR A 296 6.40 -19.27 9.48
C TYR A 296 5.60 -20.54 9.21
N SER A 297 4.35 -20.55 9.64
CA SER A 297 3.37 -21.56 9.22
C SER A 297 2.83 -21.22 7.81
N TYR A 298 2.27 -22.21 7.13
CA TYR A 298 1.98 -22.08 5.72
C TYR A 298 0.77 -22.91 5.30
N SER A 299 -0.12 -22.30 4.51
CA SER A 299 -1.23 -22.95 3.81
C SER A 299 -1.22 -22.55 2.33
N ARG A 300 -1.66 -23.44 1.46
CA ARG A 300 -1.67 -23.19 0.03
C ARG A 300 -3.04 -23.54 -0.57
N LEU A 301 -3.56 -22.61 -1.40
CA LEU A 301 -4.73 -22.80 -2.25
C LEU A 301 -4.26 -23.03 -3.69
N LEU A 302 -4.36 -24.25 -4.19
CA LEU A 302 -3.88 -24.65 -5.52
C LEU A 302 -4.91 -24.32 -6.59
N ASN A 303 -6.19 -24.53 -6.28
CA ASN A 303 -7.27 -24.45 -7.23
C ASN A 303 -7.88 -23.04 -7.27
N ARG A 304 -8.32 -22.60 -8.44
CA ARG A 304 -9.17 -21.43 -8.57
C ARG A 304 -10.58 -21.75 -8.09
N TYR A 305 -11.25 -20.74 -7.58
CA TYR A 305 -12.66 -20.87 -7.18
C TYR A 305 -13.53 -21.29 -8.38
N LYS A 306 -14.39 -22.30 -8.19
CA LYS A 306 -15.23 -22.92 -9.24
C LYS A 306 -14.45 -23.50 -10.42
N ASP A 307 -13.28 -24.06 -10.18
CA ASP A 307 -12.43 -24.73 -11.16
C ASP A 307 -12.14 -23.93 -12.44
N ALA A 308 -12.06 -22.61 -12.30
CA ALA A 308 -11.73 -21.72 -13.41
C ALA A 308 -10.35 -22.08 -13.98
N ASN A 309 -10.29 -22.33 -15.28
CA ASN A 309 -9.08 -22.70 -15.96
C ASN A 309 -8.03 -21.60 -15.93
N LEU A 310 -6.75 -21.99 -15.87
CA LEU A 310 -5.64 -21.08 -16.10
C LEU A 310 -5.62 -20.68 -17.59
N PRO A 311 -5.19 -19.43 -17.89
CA PRO A 311 -5.05 -19.02 -19.28
C PRO A 311 -4.00 -19.88 -20.00
N LYS A 312 -4.25 -20.15 -21.28
CA LYS A 312 -3.25 -20.81 -22.14
C LYS A 312 -2.10 -19.85 -22.41
N HIS A 313 -0.87 -20.32 -22.30
CA HIS A 313 0.28 -19.49 -22.61
C HIS A 313 0.96 -19.96 -23.88
N HIS A 314 1.40 -18.98 -24.68
CA HIS A 314 2.17 -19.19 -25.88
C HIS A 314 3.45 -18.36 -25.81
N ILE A 315 4.59 -19.00 -26.05
CA ILE A 315 5.89 -18.34 -26.11
C ILE A 315 6.21 -18.04 -27.57
N ILE A 316 6.46 -16.78 -27.89
CA ILE A 316 6.95 -16.35 -29.20
C ILE A 316 8.45 -16.07 -29.06
N ASP A 317 9.28 -16.96 -29.59
CA ASP A 317 10.72 -16.79 -29.64
C ASP A 317 11.09 -15.72 -30.68
N MET A 318 11.56 -14.56 -30.22
CA MET A 318 11.89 -13.42 -31.08
C MET A 318 13.15 -13.66 -31.92
N ASN A 319 14.00 -14.64 -31.61
CA ASN A 319 15.11 -15.05 -32.47
C ASN A 319 14.61 -15.73 -33.75
N LYS A 320 13.52 -16.47 -33.65
CA LYS A 320 12.87 -17.17 -34.78
C LYS A 320 11.82 -16.30 -35.48
N ASN A 321 11.16 -15.41 -34.73
CA ASN A 321 10.07 -14.56 -35.19
C ASN A 321 10.52 -13.08 -35.17
N LYS A 322 11.34 -12.68 -36.14
CA LYS A 322 11.88 -11.32 -36.23
C LYS A 322 10.77 -10.28 -36.28
N LEU A 323 11.09 -9.09 -35.76
CA LEU A 323 10.20 -7.93 -35.87
C LEU A 323 9.99 -7.56 -37.35
N LEU A 324 8.78 -7.15 -37.69
CA LEU A 324 8.50 -6.57 -38.98
C LEU A 324 9.27 -5.21 -39.14
N LYS A 325 9.71 -4.91 -40.34
CA LYS A 325 10.42 -3.63 -40.62
C LYS A 325 9.59 -2.46 -40.11
N LYS A 326 10.23 -1.58 -39.33
CA LYS A 326 9.64 -0.36 -38.74
C LYS A 326 8.53 -0.58 -37.69
N THR A 327 8.35 -1.78 -37.16
CA THR A 327 7.40 -2.05 -36.09
C THR A 327 8.07 -2.68 -34.86
N LEU A 328 7.36 -2.66 -33.72
CA LEU A 328 7.77 -3.34 -32.48
C LEU A 328 7.18 -4.77 -32.37
N PHE A 329 6.50 -5.25 -33.41
CA PHE A 329 5.78 -6.52 -33.40
C PHE A 329 6.34 -7.51 -34.42
N SER A 330 6.30 -8.79 -34.06
CA SER A 330 6.50 -9.87 -35.02
C SER A 330 5.20 -10.17 -35.76
N LEU A 331 5.30 -10.75 -36.96
CA LEU A 331 4.13 -11.18 -37.74
C LEU A 331 3.22 -12.06 -36.92
N LYS A 332 3.79 -13.07 -36.25
CA LYS A 332 3.05 -14.01 -35.42
C LYS A 332 2.28 -13.33 -34.28
N THR A 333 2.83 -12.25 -33.70
CA THR A 333 2.11 -11.46 -32.67
C THR A 333 0.89 -10.78 -33.28
N LEU A 334 1.06 -10.13 -34.44
CA LEU A 334 -0.04 -9.42 -35.11
C LEU A 334 -1.14 -10.37 -35.63
N GLU A 335 -0.78 -11.54 -36.10
CA GLU A 335 -1.75 -12.59 -36.47
C GLU A 335 -2.62 -12.99 -35.29
N LYS A 336 -2.01 -13.22 -34.11
CA LYS A 336 -2.76 -13.52 -32.88
C LYS A 336 -3.65 -12.36 -32.43
N VAL A 337 -3.15 -11.13 -32.50
CA VAL A 337 -3.94 -9.95 -32.20
C VAL A 337 -5.17 -9.87 -33.11
N LYS A 338 -4.98 -10.06 -34.41
CA LYS A 338 -6.06 -10.02 -35.39
C LYS A 338 -7.10 -11.12 -35.15
N GLU A 339 -6.65 -12.36 -34.92
CA GLU A 339 -7.51 -13.51 -34.60
C GLU A 339 -8.45 -13.22 -33.41
N HIS A 340 -7.93 -12.66 -32.32
CA HIS A 340 -8.71 -12.34 -31.14
C HIS A 340 -9.63 -11.11 -31.32
N LEU A 341 -9.17 -10.08 -32.06
CA LEU A 341 -10.02 -8.93 -32.39
C LEU A 341 -11.21 -9.31 -33.29
N GLU A 342 -11.05 -10.27 -34.19
CA GLU A 342 -12.13 -10.81 -35.02
C GLU A 342 -13.15 -11.62 -34.22
N LYS A 343 -12.71 -12.28 -33.14
CA LYS A 343 -13.61 -12.97 -32.16
C LYS A 343 -14.34 -12.00 -31.22
N GLY A 344 -14.02 -10.72 -31.28
CA GLY A 344 -14.59 -9.72 -30.35
C GLY A 344 -13.89 -9.68 -28.98
N ASP A 345 -12.77 -10.36 -28.81
CA ASP A 345 -12.01 -10.34 -27.56
C ASP A 345 -11.30 -9.00 -27.34
N GLN A 346 -11.14 -8.63 -26.08
CA GLN A 346 -10.28 -7.52 -25.66
C GLN A 346 -8.82 -7.99 -25.55
N ILE A 347 -7.89 -7.16 -25.95
CA ILE A 347 -6.46 -7.48 -25.94
C ILE A 347 -5.70 -6.54 -25.01
N LEU A 348 -4.85 -7.09 -24.16
CA LEU A 348 -3.96 -6.34 -23.29
C LEU A 348 -2.50 -6.51 -23.72
N PHE A 349 -1.87 -5.42 -24.09
CA PHE A 349 -0.41 -5.31 -24.16
C PHE A 349 0.13 -4.84 -22.82
N PHE A 350 0.72 -5.77 -22.07
CA PHE A 350 1.32 -5.46 -20.77
C PHE A 350 2.82 -5.16 -20.94
N ILE A 351 3.20 -3.94 -20.60
CA ILE A 351 4.58 -3.46 -20.76
C ILE A 351 5.01 -2.75 -19.49
N ASN A 352 6.05 -3.27 -18.85
CA ASN A 352 6.59 -2.66 -17.63
C ASN A 352 7.54 -1.48 -17.92
N ARG A 353 7.18 -0.63 -18.91
CA ARG A 353 7.97 0.54 -19.32
C ARG A 353 7.05 1.73 -19.61
N ARG A 354 7.19 2.80 -18.83
CA ARG A 354 6.43 4.05 -18.99
C ARG A 354 7.01 4.90 -20.12
N GLY A 355 6.19 5.86 -20.61
CA GLY A 355 6.57 6.85 -21.59
C GLY A 355 6.65 6.32 -23.02
N PHE A 356 7.16 7.17 -23.93
CA PHE A 356 7.30 6.86 -25.35
C PHE A 356 8.55 6.02 -25.64
N ALA A 357 9.69 6.40 -25.05
CA ALA A 357 10.96 5.68 -25.23
C ALA A 357 11.73 5.64 -23.91
N PRO A 358 12.03 4.43 -23.37
CA PRO A 358 12.79 4.26 -22.14
C PRO A 358 14.27 4.62 -22.28
N TYR A 359 14.78 4.73 -23.50
CA TYR A 359 16.15 5.14 -23.76
C TYR A 359 16.17 6.26 -24.79
N VAL A 360 16.88 7.32 -24.45
CA VAL A 360 17.21 8.39 -25.38
C VAL A 360 18.71 8.34 -25.62
N LEU A 361 19.08 8.10 -26.86
CA LEU A 361 20.46 7.91 -27.27
C LEU A 361 20.87 9.04 -28.22
N CYS A 362 22.11 9.48 -28.12
CA CYS A 362 22.70 10.29 -29.14
C CYS A 362 22.94 9.45 -30.41
N LYS A 363 22.47 9.90 -31.56
CA LYS A 363 22.63 9.20 -32.85
C LYS A 363 24.09 9.02 -33.27
N LYS A 364 24.94 9.97 -32.90
CA LYS A 364 26.36 9.96 -33.28
C LYS A 364 27.24 9.11 -32.37
N CYS A 365 27.09 9.26 -31.03
CA CYS A 365 27.98 8.61 -30.08
C CYS A 365 27.31 7.51 -29.26
N LEU A 366 26.01 7.23 -29.49
CA LEU A 366 25.18 6.23 -28.79
C LEU A 366 25.14 6.41 -27.24
N ASN A 367 25.54 7.57 -26.73
CA ASN A 367 25.53 7.86 -25.32
C ASN A 367 24.07 7.97 -24.84
N VAL A 368 23.76 7.32 -23.73
CA VAL A 368 22.43 7.34 -23.09
C VAL A 368 22.31 8.60 -22.24
N PHE A 369 21.17 9.28 -22.31
CA PHE A 369 20.87 10.41 -21.45
C PHE A 369 20.43 9.94 -20.08
N SER A 370 21.28 10.20 -19.08
CA SER A 370 21.04 9.84 -17.67
C SER A 370 20.60 11.06 -16.87
N CYS A 371 19.86 10.82 -15.80
CA CYS A 371 19.45 11.85 -14.85
C CYS A 371 20.70 12.41 -14.12
N PRO A 372 20.86 13.72 -13.98
CA PRO A 372 22.00 14.32 -13.28
C PRO A 372 21.96 14.03 -11.77
N ASN A 373 20.76 13.82 -11.19
CA ASN A 373 20.61 13.65 -9.74
C ASN A 373 20.78 12.20 -9.27
N CYS A 374 20.44 11.20 -10.08
CA CYS A 374 20.44 9.80 -9.65
C CYS A 374 21.01 8.82 -10.69
N SER A 375 21.62 9.30 -11.75
CA SER A 375 22.31 8.50 -12.79
C SER A 375 21.44 7.44 -13.51
N ILE A 376 20.12 7.45 -13.30
CA ILE A 376 19.17 6.58 -13.98
C ILE A 376 18.88 7.14 -15.38
N ASN A 377 18.56 6.28 -16.34
CA ASN A 377 18.22 6.72 -17.69
C ASN A 377 16.96 7.59 -17.70
N LEU A 378 17.03 8.71 -18.39
CA LEU A 378 15.88 9.58 -18.63
C LEU A 378 14.95 8.95 -19.66
N VAL A 379 13.65 9.06 -19.41
CA VAL A 379 12.58 8.56 -20.27
C VAL A 379 11.95 9.71 -21.04
N TYR A 380 11.79 9.57 -22.33
CA TYR A 380 11.11 10.60 -23.15
C TYR A 380 9.60 10.43 -23.11
N HIS A 381 8.90 11.48 -22.76
CA HIS A 381 7.46 11.61 -22.82
C HIS A 381 7.04 12.48 -24.00
N LYS A 382 6.52 11.86 -25.05
CA LYS A 382 6.16 12.56 -26.29
C LYS A 382 5.08 13.61 -26.09
N ASN A 383 4.06 13.31 -25.29
CA ASN A 383 2.94 14.22 -25.00
C ASN A 383 3.39 15.49 -24.26
N LYS A 384 4.40 15.39 -23.40
CA LYS A 384 4.99 16.51 -22.66
C LYS A 384 6.19 17.13 -23.36
N LYS A 385 6.71 16.49 -24.41
CA LYS A 385 7.95 16.83 -25.13
C LYS A 385 9.17 16.98 -24.20
N GLN A 386 9.21 16.21 -23.12
CA GLN A 386 10.21 16.31 -22.04
C GLN A 386 10.88 14.97 -21.74
N LEU A 387 12.10 15.06 -21.24
CA LEU A 387 12.82 13.97 -20.60
C LEU A 387 12.48 13.96 -19.11
N LEU A 388 12.05 12.83 -18.57
CA LEU A 388 11.63 12.70 -17.18
C LEU A 388 12.40 11.56 -16.50
N CYS A 389 12.86 11.81 -15.29
CA CYS A 389 13.35 10.77 -14.39
C CYS A 389 12.18 10.25 -13.53
N HIS A 390 11.80 8.99 -13.71
CA HIS A 390 10.73 8.38 -12.91
C HIS A 390 11.13 8.01 -11.48
N TYR A 391 12.38 8.26 -11.10
CA TYR A 391 12.87 8.00 -9.75
C TYR A 391 12.82 9.27 -8.88
N CYS A 392 13.45 10.37 -9.31
CA CYS A 392 13.52 11.60 -8.52
C CYS A 392 12.62 12.74 -9.02
N GLY A 393 11.87 12.53 -10.12
CA GLY A 393 11.00 13.55 -10.70
C GLY A 393 11.73 14.62 -11.53
N TYR A 394 13.07 14.54 -11.67
CA TYR A 394 13.81 15.49 -12.49
C TYR A 394 13.24 15.51 -13.91
N SER A 395 12.98 16.70 -14.44
CA SER A 395 12.52 16.91 -15.82
C SER A 395 13.39 17.93 -16.53
N SER A 396 13.60 17.72 -17.81
CA SER A 396 14.27 18.69 -18.67
C SER A 396 13.71 18.63 -20.09
N ASP A 397 13.80 19.72 -20.80
CA ASP A 397 13.55 19.74 -22.23
C ASP A 397 14.64 18.96 -22.97
N ILE A 398 14.35 18.55 -24.20
CA ILE A 398 15.33 17.88 -25.05
C ILE A 398 16.40 18.89 -25.44
N GLN A 399 17.54 18.84 -24.75
CA GLN A 399 18.69 19.64 -25.15
C GLN A 399 19.41 18.95 -26.32
N ARG A 400 19.57 19.61 -27.43
CA ARG A 400 20.29 19.09 -28.62
C ARG A 400 21.82 19.04 -28.41
N LYS A 401 22.28 18.87 -27.18
CA LYS A 401 23.70 18.76 -26.81
C LYS A 401 23.95 17.44 -26.09
N CYS A 402 24.96 16.71 -26.48
CA CYS A 402 25.46 15.56 -25.71
C CYS A 402 26.86 15.86 -25.15
N LYS A 403 27.32 15.01 -24.22
CA LYS A 403 28.66 15.18 -23.57
C LYS A 403 29.84 15.24 -24.55
N LYS A 404 29.66 14.75 -25.78
CA LYS A 404 30.73 14.66 -26.80
C LYS A 404 30.53 15.59 -27.97
N ASP A 405 29.34 16.20 -28.15
CA ASP A 405 29.03 17.01 -29.30
C ASP A 405 28.01 18.12 -28.96
N ASN A 406 28.25 19.31 -29.49
CA ASN A 406 27.35 20.46 -29.28
C ASN A 406 26.07 20.38 -30.07
N PHE A 407 25.95 19.44 -31.01
CA PHE A 407 24.77 19.23 -31.80
C PHE A 407 24.53 17.74 -32.02
N CYS A 408 23.48 17.19 -31.40
CA CYS A 408 23.13 15.79 -31.58
C CYS A 408 21.68 15.59 -31.97
N ASP A 409 21.49 14.63 -32.90
CA ASP A 409 20.18 14.02 -33.12
C ASP A 409 19.95 12.90 -32.12
N PHE A 410 18.69 12.64 -31.77
CA PHE A 410 18.29 11.62 -30.80
C PHE A 410 17.67 10.41 -31.47
N ILE A 411 17.99 9.24 -30.92
CA ILE A 411 17.29 7.99 -31.17
C ILE A 411 16.44 7.69 -29.97
N PHE A 412 15.14 7.62 -30.16
CA PHE A 412 14.18 7.16 -29.16
C PHE A 412 14.06 5.65 -29.28
N SER A 413 14.70 4.93 -28.37
CA SER A 413 14.84 3.47 -28.44
C SER A 413 14.03 2.75 -27.37
N GLY A 414 13.51 1.59 -27.73
CA GLY A 414 12.78 0.67 -26.87
C GLY A 414 11.25 0.84 -26.92
N PRO A 415 10.54 -0.19 -26.48
CA PRO A 415 9.08 -0.20 -26.44
C PRO A 415 8.56 0.52 -25.18
N GLY A 416 8.04 1.73 -25.32
CA GLY A 416 7.25 2.40 -24.30
C GLY A 416 5.76 2.29 -24.60
N VAL A 417 4.91 2.46 -23.56
CA VAL A 417 3.44 2.33 -23.71
C VAL A 417 2.86 3.26 -24.77
N GLU A 418 3.35 4.49 -24.86
CA GLU A 418 2.87 5.49 -25.83
C GLU A 418 3.22 5.07 -27.27
N LYS A 419 4.47 4.61 -27.50
CA LYS A 419 4.93 4.17 -28.82
C LYS A 419 4.16 2.95 -29.31
N ILE A 420 3.95 1.97 -28.43
CA ILE A 420 3.17 0.78 -28.74
C ILE A 420 1.72 1.13 -29.06
N ALA A 421 1.10 2.01 -28.28
CA ALA A 421 -0.25 2.45 -28.55
C ALA A 421 -0.38 3.20 -29.89
N GLU A 422 0.61 4.03 -30.25
CA GLU A 422 0.63 4.71 -31.55
C GLU A 422 0.74 3.70 -32.71
N GLU A 423 1.65 2.73 -32.61
CA GLU A 423 1.78 1.69 -33.63
C GLU A 423 0.52 0.84 -33.78
N LEU A 424 -0.12 0.46 -32.66
CA LEU A 424 -1.37 -0.29 -32.69
C LEU A 424 -2.52 0.51 -33.33
N LYS A 425 -2.60 1.82 -33.09
CA LYS A 425 -3.58 2.71 -33.76
C LYS A 425 -3.37 2.78 -35.28
N LEU A 426 -2.11 2.75 -35.72
CA LEU A 426 -1.80 2.72 -37.17
C LEU A 426 -2.11 1.35 -37.80
N LEU A 427 -1.83 0.26 -37.07
CA LEU A 427 -2.08 -1.10 -37.56
C LEU A 427 -3.56 -1.52 -37.50
N PHE A 428 -4.32 -0.95 -36.57
CA PHE A 428 -5.73 -1.26 -36.34
C PHE A 428 -6.57 0.04 -36.25
N PRO A 429 -6.72 0.83 -37.31
CA PRO A 429 -7.33 2.17 -37.28
C PRO A 429 -8.81 2.13 -36.83
N ASN A 430 -9.51 1.02 -37.07
CA ASN A 430 -10.92 0.85 -36.71
C ASN A 430 -11.14 0.29 -35.29
N LYS A 431 -10.07 0.16 -34.49
CA LYS A 431 -10.13 -0.37 -33.12
C LYS A 431 -9.77 0.69 -32.10
N ASN A 432 -10.51 0.71 -31.00
CA ASN A 432 -10.25 1.65 -29.91
C ASN A 432 -9.07 1.18 -29.05
N VAL A 433 -7.95 1.91 -29.13
CA VAL A 433 -6.71 1.66 -28.37
C VAL A 433 -6.63 2.62 -27.20
N ILE A 434 -6.62 2.11 -25.96
CA ILE A 434 -6.55 2.89 -24.73
C ILE A 434 -5.24 2.61 -23.99
N ILE A 435 -4.60 3.68 -23.51
CA ILE A 435 -3.42 3.58 -22.63
C ILE A 435 -3.90 3.60 -21.16
N PHE A 436 -3.45 2.61 -20.39
CA PHE A 436 -3.73 2.50 -18.97
C PHE A 436 -2.43 2.56 -18.15
N SER A 437 -2.05 3.77 -17.75
CA SER A 437 -0.83 4.02 -16.97
C SER A 437 -1.07 5.11 -15.92
N SER A 438 -0.17 5.23 -14.93
CA SER A 438 -0.26 6.27 -13.89
C SER A 438 -0.25 7.71 -14.48
N ASP A 439 0.34 7.89 -15.65
CA ASP A 439 0.44 9.18 -16.31
C ASP A 439 -0.86 9.58 -17.03
N THR A 440 -1.70 8.59 -17.40
CA THR A 440 -2.98 8.80 -18.11
C THR A 440 -4.18 8.77 -17.19
N ILE A 441 -4.05 8.22 -15.98
CA ILE A 441 -5.15 8.11 -15.01
C ILE A 441 -5.11 9.27 -14.02
N ASN A 442 -5.74 10.38 -14.37
CA ASN A 442 -6.11 11.43 -13.42
C ASN A 442 -7.44 11.08 -12.73
N LYS A 443 -7.69 11.60 -11.49
CA LYS A 443 -8.87 11.26 -10.70
C LYS A 443 -10.22 11.35 -11.43
N ALA A 444 -10.37 12.25 -12.40
CA ALA A 444 -11.61 12.41 -13.17
C ALA A 444 -11.70 11.46 -14.37
N SER A 445 -10.57 11.15 -15.03
CA SER A 445 -10.53 10.28 -16.23
C SER A 445 -10.43 8.80 -15.89
N GLY A 446 -9.92 8.45 -14.71
CA GLY A 446 -9.68 7.06 -14.33
C GLY A 446 -10.94 6.21 -14.28
N LYS A 447 -12.03 6.72 -13.68
CA LYS A 447 -13.32 6.02 -13.65
C LYS A 447 -13.90 5.81 -15.04
N ASN A 448 -13.80 6.81 -15.92
CA ASN A 448 -14.29 6.71 -17.29
C ASN A 448 -13.51 5.68 -18.12
N ILE A 449 -12.19 5.60 -17.94
CA ILE A 449 -11.34 4.61 -18.60
C ILE A 449 -11.70 3.19 -18.14
N VAL A 450 -11.84 2.98 -16.84
CA VAL A 450 -12.25 1.68 -16.27
C VAL A 450 -13.64 1.28 -16.79
N ASN A 451 -14.59 2.21 -16.84
CA ASN A 451 -15.91 1.94 -17.39
C ASN A 451 -15.85 1.52 -18.87
N LYS A 452 -15.04 2.19 -19.69
CA LYS A 452 -14.84 1.83 -21.10
C LYS A 452 -14.20 0.45 -21.30
N ILE A 453 -13.37 0.03 -20.35
CA ILE A 453 -12.79 -1.32 -20.37
C ILE A 453 -13.89 -2.34 -20.02
N ILE A 454 -14.66 -2.09 -18.98
CA ILE A 454 -15.73 -2.99 -18.52
C ILE A 454 -16.85 -3.09 -19.53
N SER A 455 -17.22 -1.99 -20.21
CA SER A 455 -18.27 -1.96 -21.25
C SER A 455 -17.85 -2.62 -22.57
N GLY A 456 -16.59 -2.98 -22.74
CA GLY A 456 -16.07 -3.54 -24.00
C GLY A 456 -15.79 -2.50 -25.08
N GLU A 457 -15.95 -1.20 -24.82
CA GLU A 457 -15.62 -0.13 -25.78
C GLU A 457 -14.13 -0.09 -26.11
N ALA A 458 -13.26 -0.51 -25.20
CA ALA A 458 -11.82 -0.63 -25.41
C ALA A 458 -11.52 -1.98 -26.06
N ASN A 459 -11.06 -1.98 -27.33
CA ASN A 459 -10.67 -3.22 -28.00
C ASN A 459 -9.25 -3.64 -27.65
N ILE A 460 -8.34 -2.66 -27.57
CA ILE A 460 -6.92 -2.90 -27.25
C ILE A 460 -6.51 -2.01 -26.09
N LEU A 461 -5.92 -2.60 -25.09
CA LEU A 461 -5.36 -1.95 -23.92
C LEU A 461 -3.84 -2.01 -23.96
N VAL A 462 -3.19 -0.90 -23.69
CA VAL A 462 -1.73 -0.87 -23.49
C VAL A 462 -1.47 -0.39 -22.07
N GLY A 463 -0.93 -1.27 -21.22
CA GLY A 463 -0.84 -0.99 -19.80
C GLY A 463 0.49 -1.33 -19.16
N THR A 464 0.75 -0.67 -18.00
CA THR A 464 1.87 -0.96 -17.12
C THR A 464 1.39 -1.74 -15.89
N GLN A 465 2.24 -1.92 -14.88
CA GLN A 465 1.91 -2.59 -13.61
C GLN A 465 0.61 -2.10 -12.95
N LEU A 466 0.17 -0.89 -13.25
CA LEU A 466 -1.08 -0.36 -12.70
C LEU A 466 -2.28 -1.23 -13.05
N ILE A 467 -2.33 -1.79 -14.27
CA ILE A 467 -3.47 -2.61 -14.72
C ILE A 467 -3.52 -3.98 -14.04
N SER A 468 -2.39 -4.47 -13.52
CA SER A 468 -2.33 -5.75 -12.81
C SER A 468 -2.70 -5.64 -11.34
N LYS A 469 -2.93 -4.43 -10.83
CA LYS A 469 -3.12 -4.17 -9.40
C LYS A 469 -4.52 -3.61 -9.13
N GLY A 470 -5.32 -4.36 -8.35
CA GLY A 470 -6.56 -3.86 -7.75
C GLY A 470 -7.73 -3.57 -8.69
N PHE A 471 -7.66 -4.00 -9.95
CA PHE A 471 -8.76 -3.95 -10.90
C PHE A 471 -9.21 -5.36 -11.25
N HIS A 472 -10.51 -5.58 -11.21
CA HIS A 472 -11.14 -6.81 -11.69
C HIS A 472 -11.82 -6.50 -13.01
N PHE A 473 -11.34 -7.15 -14.06
CA PHE A 473 -11.95 -7.09 -15.39
C PHE A 473 -12.69 -8.41 -15.61
N PRO A 474 -14.01 -8.37 -15.90
CA PRO A 474 -14.81 -9.56 -16.12
C PRO A 474 -14.37 -10.39 -17.31
#